data_b7e3fa1af289c9527bc85cc6862338c1
#
_entry.id   b7e3fa1af289c9527bc85cc6862338c1
#
_cell.length_a   1.000
_cell.length_b   1.000
_cell.length_c   1.000
_cell.angle_alpha   90.00
_cell.angle_beta   90.00
_cell.angle_gamma   90.00
#
_symmetry.space_group_name_H-M   'P 1'
#
loop_
_entity.id
_entity.type
_entity.pdbx_description
1 polymer ?
#
loop_
_entity_poly.entity_id
_entity_poly.type
_entity_poly.pdbx_seq_one_letter_code
_entity_poly.pdbx_strand_id
1 'polypeptide(L)'
;MHFKTGDKVVVIAGKDKGKEGLIKKILKADNKVVVEGINIAKKHVKPNGQSAGTIEEIELPINASNVMIVDPKTKKGTRIGHTVDKNGKKIRISKKSNESID
;
A
#
# COMPACT_ATOMS: atom_id res chain seq x y z
N MET A 1 10.58 2.36 -6.94
CA MET A 1 9.31 2.40 -6.18
C MET A 1 9.39 3.53 -5.15
N HIS A 2 8.35 4.36 -5.10
CA HIS A 2 8.35 5.56 -4.24
C HIS A 2 7.48 5.42 -3.00
N PHE A 3 6.92 4.22 -2.77
CA PHE A 3 6.11 3.96 -1.59
C PHE A 3 6.98 3.62 -0.38
N LYS A 4 6.46 3.88 0.81
CA LYS A 4 7.09 3.50 2.08
C LYS A 4 6.07 2.77 2.94
N THR A 5 6.56 1.93 3.85
CA THR A 5 5.70 1.27 4.84
C THR A 5 4.98 2.32 5.68
N GLY A 6 3.67 2.14 5.87
CA GLY A 6 2.84 3.10 6.57
C GLY A 6 2.16 4.13 5.69
N ASP A 7 2.48 4.17 4.39
CA ASP A 7 1.80 5.08 3.47
C ASP A 7 0.34 4.68 3.30
N LYS A 8 -0.55 5.66 3.31
CA LYS A 8 -1.95 5.43 2.99
C LYS A 8 -2.12 5.46 1.47
N VAL A 9 -2.67 4.37 0.94
CA VAL A 9 -2.87 4.22 -0.51
C VAL A 9 -4.31 3.85 -0.82
N VAL A 10 -4.72 4.10 -2.06
CA VAL A 10 -6.02 3.69 -2.58
C VAL A 10 -5.80 2.75 -3.77
N VAL A 11 -6.59 1.68 -3.83
CA VAL A 11 -6.53 0.73 -4.94
C VAL A 11 -7.27 1.31 -6.14
N ILE A 12 -6.59 1.32 -7.29
CA ILE A 12 -7.15 1.92 -8.52
C ILE A 12 -7.59 0.90 -9.55
N ALA A 13 -7.29 -0.38 -9.34
CA ALA A 13 -7.65 -1.45 -10.27
C ALA A 13 -7.89 -2.75 -9.54
N GLY A 14 -8.69 -3.64 -10.14
CA GLY A 14 -8.97 -4.96 -9.61
C GLY A 14 -10.19 -5.00 -8.72
N LYS A 15 -10.37 -6.13 -8.02
CA LYS A 15 -11.56 -6.38 -7.19
C LYS A 15 -11.73 -5.43 -6.02
N ASP A 16 -10.63 -4.87 -5.51
CA ASP A 16 -10.64 -3.96 -4.35
C ASP A 16 -10.60 -2.49 -4.75
N LYS A 17 -10.85 -2.18 -6.02
CA LYS A 17 -10.82 -0.81 -6.53
C LYS A 17 -11.65 0.14 -5.64
N GLY A 18 -11.04 1.25 -5.26
CA GLY A 18 -11.67 2.25 -4.41
C GLY A 18 -11.43 2.07 -2.92
N LYS A 19 -10.89 0.93 -2.51
CA LYS A 19 -10.56 0.72 -1.10
C LYS A 19 -9.24 1.37 -0.74
N GLU A 20 -9.14 1.85 0.49
CA GLU A 20 -7.94 2.48 1.02
C GLU A 20 -7.36 1.66 2.15
N GLY A 21 -6.06 1.78 2.36
CA GLY A 21 -5.38 1.09 3.44
C GLY A 21 -3.94 1.56 3.60
N LEU A 22 -3.29 1.07 4.64
CA LEU A 22 -1.89 1.39 4.92
C LEU A 22 -0.99 0.28 4.39
N ILE A 23 0.14 0.65 3.81
CA ILE A 23 1.13 -0.31 3.35
C ILE A 23 1.79 -0.97 4.55
N LYS A 24 1.72 -2.30 4.62
CA LYS A 24 2.34 -3.10 5.67
C LYS A 24 3.73 -3.56 5.29
N LYS A 25 3.94 -3.87 4.01
CA LYS A 25 5.21 -4.40 3.53
C LYS A 25 5.42 -4.03 2.07
N ILE A 26 6.67 -3.83 1.68
CA ILE A 26 7.05 -3.52 0.31
C ILE A 26 7.97 -4.62 -0.20
N LEU A 27 7.63 -5.19 -1.36
CA LEU A 27 8.43 -6.21 -2.03
C LEU A 27 9.04 -5.58 -3.28
N LYS A 28 10.17 -4.91 -3.10
CA LYS A 28 10.80 -4.12 -4.17
C LYS A 28 11.19 -4.97 -5.37
N ALA A 29 11.72 -6.16 -5.14
CA ALA A 29 12.16 -7.05 -6.21
C ALA A 29 11.01 -7.44 -7.14
N ASP A 30 9.79 -7.58 -6.59
CA ASP A 30 8.61 -7.99 -7.33
C ASP A 30 7.72 -6.81 -7.73
N ASN A 31 8.10 -5.59 -7.36
CA ASN A 31 7.30 -4.38 -7.55
C ASN A 31 5.89 -4.54 -6.99
N LYS A 32 5.78 -5.11 -5.79
CA LYS A 32 4.51 -5.37 -5.13
C LYS A 32 4.49 -4.78 -3.73
N VAL A 33 3.27 -4.53 -3.23
CA VAL A 33 3.05 -4.03 -1.87
C VAL A 33 1.96 -4.84 -1.19
N VAL A 34 2.08 -5.01 0.11
CA VAL A 34 1.04 -5.61 0.95
C VAL A 34 0.33 -4.47 1.66
N VAL A 35 -0.98 -4.33 1.43
CA VAL A 35 -1.80 -3.25 1.98
C VAL A 35 -2.80 -3.84 2.97
N GLU A 36 -2.90 -3.23 4.13
CA GLU A 36 -3.81 -3.68 5.19
C GLU A 36 -5.26 -3.70 4.71
N GLY A 37 -5.93 -4.83 4.90
CA GLY A 37 -7.33 -5.00 4.51
C GLY A 37 -7.58 -5.15 3.02
N ILE A 38 -6.54 -5.24 2.20
CA ILE A 38 -6.63 -5.30 0.75
C ILE A 38 -6.12 -6.64 0.24
N ASN A 39 -6.78 -7.15 -0.81
CA ASN A 39 -6.41 -8.41 -1.48
C ASN A 39 -6.35 -9.58 -0.50
N ILE A 40 -7.34 -9.66 0.37
CA ILE A 40 -7.42 -10.71 1.37
C ILE A 40 -7.79 -12.03 0.71
N ALA A 41 -7.01 -13.07 1.03
CA ALA A 41 -7.30 -14.43 0.62
C ALA A 41 -7.45 -15.31 1.84
N LYS A 42 -8.31 -16.31 1.74
CA LYS A 42 -8.47 -17.30 2.80
C LYS A 42 -7.47 -18.43 2.58
N LYS A 43 -6.64 -18.68 3.57
CA LYS A 43 -5.69 -19.79 3.54
C LYS A 43 -6.17 -20.89 4.48
N HIS A 44 -6.33 -22.08 3.91
CA HIS A 44 -6.68 -23.25 4.70
C HIS A 44 -5.41 -23.84 5.33
N VAL A 45 -5.34 -23.75 6.65
CA VAL A 45 -4.21 -24.31 7.40
C VAL A 45 -4.57 -25.75 7.80
N LYS A 46 -3.77 -26.71 7.33
CA LYS A 46 -3.99 -28.12 7.63
C LYS A 46 -3.79 -28.41 9.12
N PRO A 47 -4.58 -29.33 9.70
CA PRO A 47 -4.35 -29.74 11.08
C PRO A 47 -3.00 -30.42 11.23
N ASN A 48 -2.37 -30.18 12.37
CA ASN A 48 -1.15 -30.90 12.75
C ASN A 48 -1.42 -31.66 14.05
N GLY A 49 -0.43 -32.36 14.57
CA GLY A 49 -0.60 -33.17 15.78
C GLY A 49 -0.97 -32.40 17.04
N GLN A 50 -0.92 -31.09 17.02
CA GLN A 50 -1.21 -30.24 18.17
C GLN A 50 -2.34 -29.25 17.98
N SER A 51 -2.83 -29.07 16.76
CA SER A 51 -3.94 -28.13 16.48
C SER A 51 -4.86 -28.64 15.40
N ALA A 52 -6.12 -28.26 15.49
CA ALA A 52 -7.08 -28.50 14.43
C ALA A 52 -6.78 -27.58 13.24
N GLY A 53 -7.26 -27.98 12.06
CA GLY A 53 -7.16 -27.11 10.87
C GLY A 53 -7.99 -25.86 11.06
N THR A 54 -7.48 -24.74 10.54
CA THR A 54 -8.16 -23.45 10.59
C THR A 54 -8.14 -22.78 9.23
N ILE A 55 -9.03 -21.81 9.05
CA ILE A 55 -9.02 -20.94 7.89
C ILE A 55 -8.48 -19.58 8.35
N GLU A 56 -7.40 -19.15 7.76
CA GLU A 56 -6.79 -17.86 8.07
C GLU A 56 -7.01 -16.90 6.90
N GLU A 57 -7.28 -15.65 7.23
CA GLU A 57 -7.31 -14.58 6.24
C GLU A 57 -5.93 -13.93 6.19
N ILE A 58 -5.35 -13.88 5.00
CA ILE A 58 -4.05 -13.26 4.80
C ILE A 58 -4.15 -12.20 3.71
N GLU A 59 -3.36 -11.16 3.86
CA GLU A 59 -3.26 -10.09 2.89
C GLU A 59 -2.17 -10.45 1.89
N LEU A 60 -2.56 -10.64 0.63
CA LEU A 60 -1.62 -10.98 -0.43
C LEU A 60 -1.04 -9.71 -1.07
N PRO A 61 0.20 -9.77 -1.56
CA PRO A 61 0.79 -8.64 -2.28
C PRO A 61 0.00 -8.30 -3.54
N ILE A 62 -0.08 -7.00 -3.84
CA ILE A 62 -0.64 -6.53 -5.10
C ILE A 62 0.43 -5.71 -5.83
N ASN A 63 0.28 -5.61 -7.15
CA ASN A 63 1.23 -4.85 -7.96
C ASN A 63 1.19 -3.38 -7.54
N ALA A 64 2.36 -2.77 -7.34
CA ALA A 64 2.45 -1.37 -6.94
C ALA A 64 1.79 -0.41 -7.95
N SER A 65 1.69 -0.80 -9.22
CA SER A 65 1.00 0.01 -10.22
C SER A 65 -0.52 0.05 -10.04
N ASN A 66 -1.07 -0.83 -9.20
CA ASN A 66 -2.51 -0.90 -8.93
C ASN A 66 -2.94 -0.05 -7.73
N VAL A 67 -2.02 0.67 -7.13
CA VAL A 67 -2.32 1.56 -6.01
C VAL A 67 -1.75 2.94 -6.26
N MET A 68 -2.36 3.95 -5.67
CA MET A 68 -1.86 5.33 -5.66
C MET A 68 -1.84 5.83 -4.23
N ILE A 69 -0.87 6.70 -3.92
CA ILE A 69 -0.84 7.32 -2.61
C ILE A 69 -2.04 8.27 -2.44
N VAL A 70 -2.58 8.34 -1.23
CA VAL A 70 -3.70 9.24 -0.95
C VAL A 70 -3.15 10.63 -0.66
N ASP A 71 -3.63 11.63 -1.40
CA ASP A 71 -3.26 13.03 -1.19
C ASP A 71 -3.75 13.47 0.19
N PRO A 72 -2.87 14.01 1.06
CA PRO A 72 -3.28 14.41 2.41
C PRO A 72 -4.26 15.58 2.41
N LYS A 73 -4.28 16.40 1.35
CA LYS A 73 -5.16 17.57 1.26
C LYS A 73 -6.52 17.23 0.64
N THR A 74 -6.52 16.58 -0.53
CA THR A 74 -7.75 16.26 -1.25
C THR A 74 -8.35 14.92 -0.87
N LYS A 75 -7.56 14.07 -0.21
CA LYS A 75 -7.91 12.70 0.19
C LYS A 75 -8.26 11.79 -0.98
N LYS A 76 -7.71 12.11 -2.15
CA LYS A 76 -7.86 11.31 -3.38
C LYS A 76 -6.51 10.76 -3.79
N GLY A 77 -6.52 9.72 -4.63
CA GLY A 77 -5.30 9.14 -5.16
C GLY A 77 -4.51 10.15 -6.01
N THR A 78 -3.20 10.16 -5.84
CA THR A 78 -2.29 11.04 -6.57
C THR A 78 -0.99 10.32 -6.87
N ARG A 79 -0.25 10.88 -7.81
CA ARG A 79 1.12 10.42 -8.08
C ARG A 79 2.08 11.07 -7.09
N ILE A 80 3.19 10.39 -6.85
CA ILE A 80 4.26 10.89 -5.99
C ILE A 80 5.25 11.68 -6.82
N GLY A 81 5.45 12.94 -6.43
CA GLY A 81 6.53 13.76 -6.95
C GLY A 81 7.61 13.92 -5.89
N HIS A 82 8.70 14.57 -6.27
CA HIS A 82 9.82 14.84 -5.36
C HIS A 82 10.22 16.30 -5.45
N THR A 83 10.59 16.87 -4.32
CA THR A 83 11.15 18.22 -4.25
C THR A 83 12.21 18.24 -3.15
N VAL A 84 12.84 19.39 -2.97
CA VAL A 84 13.88 19.57 -1.96
C VAL A 84 13.34 20.56 -0.92
N ASP A 85 13.48 20.23 0.35
CA ASP A 85 13.04 21.11 1.43
C ASP A 85 14.07 22.24 1.68
N LYS A 86 13.81 23.07 2.68
CA LYS A 86 14.67 24.20 3.04
C LYS A 86 16.09 23.78 3.42
N ASN A 87 16.26 22.56 3.88
CA ASN A 87 17.55 22.02 4.32
C ASN A 87 18.26 21.25 3.20
N GLY A 88 17.73 21.24 1.99
CA GLY A 88 18.28 20.49 0.88
C GLY A 88 17.95 19.02 0.87
N LYS A 89 17.06 18.57 1.76
CA LYS A 89 16.67 17.17 1.84
C LYS A 89 15.56 16.86 0.84
N LYS A 90 15.72 15.76 0.09
CA LYS A 90 14.72 15.31 -0.87
C LYS A 90 13.49 14.78 -0.14
N ILE A 91 12.32 15.30 -0.47
CA ILE A 91 11.06 14.87 0.12
C ILE A 91 10.08 14.46 -0.97
N ARG A 92 9.09 13.66 -0.58
CA ARG A 92 8.02 13.26 -1.48
C ARG A 92 6.86 14.24 -1.35
N ILE A 93 6.25 14.57 -2.47
CA ILE A 93 5.08 15.45 -2.51
C ILE A 93 3.96 14.80 -3.32
N SER A 94 2.72 15.22 -3.04
CA SER A 94 1.58 14.91 -3.88
C SER A 94 1.61 15.80 -5.12
N LYS A 95 1.57 15.21 -6.30
CA LYS A 95 1.50 15.99 -7.55
C LYS A 95 0.18 16.71 -7.71
N LYS A 96 -0.85 16.28 -7.01
CA LYS A 96 -2.19 16.86 -7.10
C LYS A 96 -2.31 18.16 -6.33
N SER A 97 -1.74 18.25 -5.14
CA SER A 97 -1.82 19.42 -4.27
C SER A 97 -0.48 20.05 -3.95
N ASN A 98 0.63 19.42 -4.32
CA ASN A 98 2.01 19.81 -3.97
C ASN A 98 2.27 19.79 -2.46
N GLU A 99 1.43 19.10 -1.70
CA GLU A 99 1.63 18.94 -0.26
C GLU A 99 2.68 17.86 0.02
N SER A 100 3.45 18.05 1.08
CA SER A 100 4.42 17.05 1.52
C SER A 100 3.72 15.79 1.98
N ILE A 101 4.21 14.64 1.52
CA ILE A 101 3.72 13.32 1.94
C ILE A 101 4.55 12.82 3.14
N ASP A 102 5.80 13.20 3.18
CA ASP A 102 6.71 12.82 4.26
C ASP A 102 6.54 13.70 5.49
#